data_8dac50788005f5cc9d1959cb38ef6b78
#
_entry.id   8dac50788005f5cc9d1959cb38ef6b78
#
_cell.length_a   1.000
_cell.length_b   1.000
_cell.length_c   1.000
_cell.angle_alpha   90.00
_cell.angle_beta   90.00
_cell.angle_gamma   90.00
#
_symmetry.space_group_name_H-M   'P 1'
#
loop_
_entity.id
_entity.type
_entity.pdbx_description
1 polymer ?
#
loop_
_entity_poly.entity_id
_entity_poly.type
_entity_poly.pdbx_seq_one_letter_code
_entity_poly.pdbx_strand_id
1 'polypeptide(L)'
;MNTEAISQSQKFPISGYLKLTKPSIIYLLVLTAATAMFLADGFAGDLSRVVFGLFGIALIASSSAVINQILDVEIDSKMARTKNRPLVKGEISATSAKVFSGILLASGTILLLIFNNVLTLLLTLLTWAFYSFFYTKILKFAGTQNIVIGGIAGAMPPLLGWTAITNSIDALPLLMVLIIFIWTPPHFWALSINRKEDYIAAKIPMMPVVKGIEYTKLQIALYSVLLAVISIFPFATGYLGGFYFISATVLNAAFLGLAVALIFDKSNRLALPLFLYSIVFLTILFICMALDKLIPIQL
;
A
#
# COMPACT_ATOMS: atom_id res chain seq x y z
N MET A 1 -43.34 31.63 -18.74
CA MET A 1 -41.91 31.78 -18.45
C MET A 1 -41.65 31.05 -17.14
N ASN A 2 -41.09 29.85 -17.25
CA ASN A 2 -40.92 28.95 -16.11
C ASN A 2 -39.65 29.31 -15.34
N THR A 3 -39.80 29.71 -14.09
CA THR A 3 -38.78 30.01 -13.10
C THR A 3 -38.60 28.81 -12.14
N GLU A 4 -38.47 27.59 -12.66
CA GLU A 4 -38.27 26.36 -11.85
C GLU A 4 -36.92 25.67 -12.08
N ALA A 5 -35.87 26.39 -12.40
CA ALA A 5 -34.56 25.79 -12.72
C ALA A 5 -33.43 26.26 -11.83
N ILE A 6 -33.65 26.56 -10.55
CA ILE A 6 -32.56 26.86 -9.61
C ILE A 6 -32.92 26.32 -8.24
N SER A 7 -32.59 25.10 -7.95
CA SER A 7 -32.18 24.57 -6.61
C SER A 7 -32.12 23.06 -6.61
N GLN A 8 -31.25 22.44 -7.42
CA GLN A 8 -30.61 21.21 -6.98
C GLN A 8 -29.46 21.62 -6.06
N SER A 9 -29.71 21.68 -4.77
CA SER A 9 -28.68 21.76 -3.77
C SER A 9 -27.76 20.55 -4.02
N GLN A 10 -26.57 20.79 -4.59
CA GLN A 10 -25.54 19.78 -4.70
C GLN A 10 -25.20 19.35 -3.27
N LYS A 11 -25.81 18.26 -2.79
CA LYS A 11 -25.41 17.60 -1.55
C LYS A 11 -23.93 17.28 -1.71
N PHE A 12 -23.11 17.88 -0.90
CA PHE A 12 -21.66 17.65 -0.87
C PHE A 12 -21.45 16.13 -0.73
N PRO A 13 -20.90 15.41 -1.72
CA PRO A 13 -20.89 13.96 -1.72
C PRO A 13 -19.77 13.45 -0.84
N ILE A 14 -19.90 13.57 0.49
CA ILE A 14 -18.89 13.15 1.49
C ILE A 14 -18.39 11.72 1.19
N SER A 15 -19.31 10.80 0.86
CA SER A 15 -18.96 9.43 0.50
C SER A 15 -18.06 9.35 -0.74
N GLY A 16 -18.24 10.26 -1.71
CA GLY A 16 -17.39 10.36 -2.89
C GLY A 16 -15.95 10.78 -2.54
N TYR A 17 -15.80 11.81 -1.71
CA TYR A 17 -14.48 12.24 -1.25
C TYR A 17 -13.77 11.16 -0.44
N LEU A 18 -14.46 10.44 0.44
CA LEU A 18 -13.91 9.28 1.15
C LEU A 18 -13.44 8.18 0.17
N LYS A 19 -14.19 7.89 -0.90
CA LYS A 19 -13.75 6.93 -1.92
C LYS A 19 -12.48 7.36 -2.63
N LEU A 20 -12.24 8.67 -2.80
CA LEU A 20 -11.01 9.18 -3.41
C LEU A 20 -9.76 8.87 -2.56
N THR A 21 -9.86 8.81 -1.23
CA THR A 21 -8.74 8.51 -0.34
C THR A 21 -8.34 7.03 -0.33
N LYS A 22 -9.13 6.13 -0.94
CA LYS A 22 -8.90 4.67 -0.94
C LYS A 22 -8.75 4.08 0.49
N PRO A 23 -9.76 4.14 1.36
CA PRO A 23 -9.64 3.80 2.79
C PRO A 23 -9.08 2.41 3.06
N SER A 24 -9.42 1.41 2.24
CA SER A 24 -8.92 0.03 2.38
C SER A 24 -7.40 -0.09 2.23
N ILE A 25 -6.80 0.76 1.38
CA ILE A 25 -5.35 0.80 1.20
C ILE A 25 -4.72 1.58 2.37
N ILE A 26 -5.29 2.73 2.73
CA ILE A 26 -4.81 3.56 3.84
C ILE A 26 -4.81 2.78 5.15
N TYR A 27 -5.82 1.92 5.39
CA TYR A 27 -5.85 1.05 6.58
C TYR A 27 -4.57 0.21 6.71
N LEU A 28 -4.15 -0.47 5.64
CA LEU A 28 -2.95 -1.32 5.67
C LEU A 28 -1.67 -0.49 5.85
N LEU A 29 -1.59 0.67 5.21
CA LEU A 29 -0.46 1.60 5.40
C LEU A 29 -0.36 2.07 6.85
N VAL A 30 -1.48 2.46 7.46
CA VAL A 30 -1.55 2.89 8.86
C VAL A 30 -1.20 1.75 9.81
N LEU A 31 -1.68 0.53 9.56
CA LEU A 31 -1.35 -0.65 10.36
C LEU A 31 0.17 -0.90 10.38
N THR A 32 0.82 -0.89 9.23
CA THR A 32 2.26 -1.16 9.13
C THR A 32 3.10 -0.04 9.74
N ALA A 33 2.68 1.22 9.60
CA ALA A 33 3.31 2.36 10.29
C ALA A 33 3.12 2.27 11.82
N ALA A 34 1.91 1.94 12.28
CA ALA A 34 1.60 1.79 13.71
C ALA A 34 2.40 0.65 14.35
N THR A 35 2.55 -0.48 13.65
CA THR A 35 3.42 -1.59 14.10
C THR A 35 4.86 -1.11 14.30
N ALA A 36 5.42 -0.39 13.35
CA ALA A 36 6.78 0.12 13.46
C ALA A 36 6.92 1.15 14.59
N MET A 37 5.95 2.05 14.78
CA MET A 37 5.91 2.96 15.93
C MET A 37 5.90 2.19 17.25
N PHE A 38 5.08 1.14 17.36
CA PHE A 38 4.97 0.32 18.57
C PHE A 38 6.26 -0.42 18.90
N LEU A 39 6.99 -0.88 17.89
CA LEU A 39 8.29 -1.55 18.05
C LEU A 39 9.40 -0.58 18.39
N ALA A 40 9.28 0.69 18.04
CA ALA A 40 10.29 1.72 18.28
C ALA A 40 10.44 2.02 19.78
N ASP A 41 11.68 2.29 20.21
CA ASP A 41 11.95 2.80 21.55
C ASP A 41 11.39 4.23 21.68
N GLY A 42 10.73 4.50 22.83
CA GLY A 42 10.07 5.79 23.07
C GLY A 42 8.58 5.85 22.68
N PHE A 43 8.01 4.75 22.15
CA PHE A 43 6.57 4.68 21.82
C PHE A 43 5.64 5.11 22.97
N ALA A 44 5.92 4.66 24.20
CA ALA A 44 5.07 4.96 25.36
C ALA A 44 5.25 6.39 25.91
N GLY A 45 6.22 7.14 25.44
CA GLY A 45 6.57 8.45 26.00
C GLY A 45 5.68 9.60 25.54
N ASP A 46 5.07 9.51 24.34
CA ASP A 46 4.27 10.59 23.78
C ASP A 46 3.17 10.07 22.85
N LEU A 47 1.98 9.86 23.41
CA LEU A 47 0.81 9.40 22.67
C LEU A 47 0.38 10.39 21.56
N SER A 48 0.60 11.71 21.78
CA SER A 48 0.25 12.72 20.78
C SER A 48 1.09 12.55 19.51
N ARG A 49 2.38 12.27 19.66
CA ARG A 49 3.30 11.97 18.55
C ARG A 49 2.85 10.76 17.74
N VAL A 50 2.40 9.70 18.42
CA VAL A 50 1.88 8.49 17.77
C VAL A 50 0.61 8.81 16.97
N VAL A 51 -0.39 9.38 17.64
CA VAL A 51 -1.70 9.65 17.03
C VAL A 51 -1.58 10.62 15.87
N PHE A 52 -0.98 11.78 16.07
CA PHE A 52 -0.87 12.81 15.04
C PHE A 52 0.15 12.41 13.94
N GLY A 53 1.15 11.60 14.26
CA GLY A 53 2.04 10.99 13.27
C GLY A 53 1.31 10.07 12.31
N LEU A 54 0.49 9.14 12.83
CA LEU A 54 -0.34 8.26 12.00
C LEU A 54 -1.34 9.03 11.16
N PHE A 55 -2.02 10.03 11.74
CA PHE A 55 -2.93 10.90 10.99
C PHE A 55 -2.19 11.70 9.90
N GLY A 56 -1.04 12.27 10.20
CA GLY A 56 -0.25 13.02 9.24
C GLY A 56 0.18 12.18 8.04
N ILE A 57 0.73 10.97 8.29
CA ILE A 57 1.11 10.00 7.26
C ILE A 57 -0.11 9.58 6.44
N ALA A 58 -1.24 9.27 7.10
CA ALA A 58 -2.47 8.85 6.44
C ALA A 58 -3.06 9.94 5.53
N LEU A 59 -3.06 11.20 5.97
CA LEU A 59 -3.56 12.34 5.18
C LEU A 59 -2.70 12.59 3.94
N ILE A 60 -1.37 12.57 4.07
CA ILE A 60 -0.46 12.73 2.94
C ILE A 60 -0.58 11.55 1.96
N ALA A 61 -0.70 10.32 2.45
CA ALA A 61 -0.95 9.14 1.62
C ALA A 61 -2.32 9.21 0.92
N SER A 62 -3.35 9.71 1.61
CA SER A 62 -4.67 9.96 1.02
C SER A 62 -4.62 11.01 -0.09
N SER A 63 -3.87 12.10 0.12
CA SER A 63 -3.60 13.10 -0.92
C SER A 63 -3.01 12.47 -2.18
N SER A 64 -2.01 11.59 -2.02
CA SER A 64 -1.39 10.90 -3.16
C SER A 64 -2.37 10.00 -3.91
N ALA A 65 -3.29 9.33 -3.19
CA ALA A 65 -4.33 8.51 -3.78
C ALA A 65 -5.33 9.34 -4.60
N VAL A 66 -5.68 10.55 -4.13
CA VAL A 66 -6.53 11.50 -4.87
C VAL A 66 -5.82 11.98 -6.14
N ILE A 67 -4.55 12.42 -6.06
CA ILE A 67 -3.77 12.84 -7.24
C ILE A 67 -3.67 11.71 -8.26
N ASN A 68 -3.40 10.48 -7.83
CA ASN A 68 -3.38 9.33 -8.72
C ASN A 68 -4.72 9.16 -9.46
N GLN A 69 -5.87 9.28 -8.79
CA GLN A 69 -7.17 9.17 -9.46
C GLN A 69 -7.46 10.34 -10.41
N ILE A 70 -7.01 11.57 -10.11
CA ILE A 70 -7.12 12.71 -11.02
C ILE A 70 -6.35 12.44 -12.32
N LEU A 71 -5.14 11.93 -12.21
CA LEU A 71 -4.28 11.65 -13.36
C LEU A 71 -4.72 10.43 -14.17
N ASP A 72 -5.41 9.49 -13.53
CA ASP A 72 -5.82 8.21 -14.10
C ASP A 72 -7.26 8.20 -14.66
N VAL A 73 -8.01 9.31 -14.69
CA VAL A 73 -9.44 9.33 -15.07
C VAL A 73 -9.71 8.63 -16.41
N GLU A 74 -8.90 8.88 -17.43
CA GLU A 74 -9.05 8.26 -18.74
C GLU A 74 -8.78 6.75 -18.69
N ILE A 75 -7.79 6.32 -17.95
CA ILE A 75 -7.42 4.91 -17.77
C ILE A 75 -8.50 4.19 -16.98
N ASP A 76 -8.92 4.81 -15.88
CA ASP A 76 -9.95 4.27 -15.00
C ASP A 76 -11.29 4.06 -15.69
N SER A 77 -11.62 4.88 -16.68
CA SER A 77 -12.84 4.73 -17.49
C SER A 77 -12.84 3.46 -18.35
N LYS A 78 -11.66 2.95 -18.72
CA LYS A 78 -11.48 1.75 -19.56
C LYS A 78 -11.47 0.44 -18.77
N MET A 79 -11.37 0.50 -17.43
CA MET A 79 -11.24 -0.67 -16.56
C MET A 79 -12.57 -0.96 -15.83
N ALA A 80 -13.04 -2.20 -15.87
CA ALA A 80 -14.29 -2.61 -15.22
C ALA A 80 -14.32 -2.29 -13.72
N ARG A 81 -13.18 -2.45 -13.04
CA ARG A 81 -13.01 -2.20 -11.60
C ARG A 81 -13.12 -0.71 -11.23
N THR A 82 -12.68 0.19 -12.10
CA THR A 82 -12.48 1.62 -11.76
C THR A 82 -13.42 2.58 -12.49
N LYS A 83 -14.15 2.13 -13.51
CA LYS A 83 -15.11 2.96 -14.27
C LYS A 83 -16.21 3.61 -13.43
N ASN A 84 -16.45 3.10 -12.23
CA ASN A 84 -17.43 3.62 -11.28
C ASN A 84 -16.84 4.59 -10.24
N ARG A 85 -15.59 5.02 -10.40
CA ARG A 85 -14.97 6.01 -9.49
C ARG A 85 -15.65 7.38 -9.62
N PRO A 86 -15.76 8.14 -8.51
CA PRO A 86 -16.45 9.44 -8.50
C PRO A 86 -15.96 10.43 -9.56
N LEU A 87 -14.64 10.47 -9.81
CA LEU A 87 -14.04 11.33 -10.85
C LEU A 87 -14.42 10.87 -12.26
N VAL A 88 -14.46 9.56 -12.53
CA VAL A 88 -14.84 9.00 -13.82
C VAL A 88 -16.33 9.28 -14.14
N LYS A 89 -17.19 9.19 -13.10
CA LYS A 89 -18.63 9.49 -13.22
C LYS A 89 -18.96 10.98 -13.23
N GLY A 90 -17.99 11.86 -12.99
CA GLY A 90 -18.23 13.29 -12.86
C GLY A 90 -18.99 13.70 -11.59
N GLU A 91 -19.10 12.80 -10.59
CA GLU A 91 -19.70 13.09 -9.28
C GLU A 91 -18.90 14.14 -8.50
N ILE A 92 -17.59 14.19 -8.74
CA ILE A 92 -16.65 15.17 -8.20
C ILE A 92 -15.84 15.74 -9.34
N SER A 93 -15.74 17.08 -9.41
CA SER A 93 -14.93 17.74 -10.42
C SER A 93 -13.42 17.56 -10.15
N ALA A 94 -12.60 17.56 -11.21
CA ALA A 94 -11.14 17.52 -11.06
C ALA A 94 -10.60 18.69 -10.23
N THR A 95 -11.22 19.88 -10.33
CA THR A 95 -10.85 21.05 -9.54
C THR A 95 -11.12 20.83 -8.05
N SER A 96 -12.34 20.35 -7.71
CA SER A 96 -12.68 20.03 -6.31
C SER A 96 -11.77 18.95 -5.71
N ALA A 97 -11.44 17.93 -6.52
CA ALA A 97 -10.51 16.88 -6.08
C ALA A 97 -9.08 17.40 -5.86
N LYS A 98 -8.59 18.34 -6.71
CA LYS A 98 -7.28 19.00 -6.51
C LYS A 98 -7.25 19.81 -5.22
N VAL A 99 -8.29 20.61 -4.96
CA VAL A 99 -8.42 21.39 -3.71
C VAL A 99 -8.43 20.44 -2.51
N PHE A 100 -9.24 19.39 -2.56
CA PHE A 100 -9.30 18.38 -1.50
C PHE A 100 -7.95 17.72 -1.24
N SER A 101 -7.24 17.31 -2.30
CA SER A 101 -5.89 16.76 -2.18
C SER A 101 -4.91 17.76 -1.55
N GLY A 102 -4.99 19.05 -1.92
CA GLY A 102 -4.18 20.11 -1.33
C GLY A 102 -4.44 20.30 0.17
N ILE A 103 -5.72 20.25 0.58
CA ILE A 103 -6.11 20.31 2.00
C ILE A 103 -5.54 19.13 2.77
N LEU A 104 -5.66 17.89 2.25
CA LEU A 104 -5.10 16.70 2.87
C LEU A 104 -3.58 16.79 3.02
N LEU A 105 -2.88 17.24 1.97
CA LEU A 105 -1.43 17.41 1.99
C LEU A 105 -0.99 18.45 3.02
N ALA A 106 -1.62 19.63 3.01
CA ALA A 106 -1.29 20.71 3.94
C ALA A 106 -1.56 20.30 5.41
N SER A 107 -2.73 19.71 5.67
CA SER A 107 -3.08 19.24 7.01
C SER A 107 -2.12 18.18 7.53
N GLY A 108 -1.78 17.17 6.70
CA GLY A 108 -0.81 16.14 7.07
C GLY A 108 0.59 16.71 7.31
N THR A 109 1.03 17.67 6.47
CA THR A 109 2.32 18.38 6.64
C THR A 109 2.37 19.13 7.96
N ILE A 110 1.33 19.87 8.30
CA ILE A 110 1.23 20.64 9.55
C ILE A 110 1.29 19.69 10.77
N LEU A 111 0.56 18.57 10.73
CA LEU A 111 0.59 17.59 11.82
C LEU A 111 2.00 17.02 12.02
N LEU A 112 2.68 16.60 10.95
CA LEU A 112 4.03 16.06 11.06
C LEU A 112 5.06 17.11 11.53
N LEU A 113 4.91 18.37 11.13
CA LEU A 113 5.79 19.46 11.59
C LEU A 113 5.63 19.76 13.08
N ILE A 114 4.37 19.77 13.58
CA ILE A 114 4.07 20.15 14.97
C ILE A 114 4.37 19.01 15.95
N PHE A 115 3.99 17.79 15.61
CA PHE A 115 3.98 16.66 16.54
C PHE A 115 5.11 15.65 16.34
N ASN A 116 5.79 15.65 15.19
CA ASN A 116 6.83 14.67 14.91
C ASN A 116 8.18 15.37 14.62
N ASN A 117 8.75 15.17 13.43
CA ASN A 117 10.08 15.68 13.08
C ASN A 117 10.24 15.88 11.56
N VAL A 118 11.27 16.64 11.21
CA VAL A 118 11.55 16.99 9.81
C VAL A 118 11.93 15.78 8.96
N LEU A 119 12.63 14.79 9.54
CA LEU A 119 13.02 13.56 8.81
C LEU A 119 11.78 12.81 8.32
N THR A 120 10.82 12.57 9.21
CA THR A 120 9.55 11.91 8.86
C THR A 120 8.78 12.69 7.81
N LEU A 121 8.69 14.00 7.97
CA LEU A 121 8.02 14.86 6.99
C LEU A 121 8.67 14.73 5.61
N LEU A 122 9.99 14.88 5.51
CA LEU A 122 10.71 14.80 4.24
C LEU A 122 10.54 13.42 3.57
N LEU A 123 10.67 12.33 4.31
CA LEU A 123 10.46 10.98 3.79
C LEU A 123 9.02 10.77 3.31
N THR A 124 8.03 11.31 4.05
CA THR A 124 6.61 11.21 3.67
C THR A 124 6.32 12.02 2.40
N LEU A 125 6.85 13.24 2.28
CA LEU A 125 6.70 14.08 1.09
C LEU A 125 7.41 13.49 -0.13
N LEU A 126 8.60 12.91 0.04
CA LEU A 126 9.31 12.20 -1.03
C LEU A 126 8.49 11.00 -1.52
N THR A 127 7.93 10.22 -0.60
CA THR A 127 7.04 9.09 -0.92
C THR A 127 5.79 9.56 -1.67
N TRP A 128 5.16 10.66 -1.21
CA TRP A 128 4.02 11.28 -1.86
C TRP A 128 4.36 11.72 -3.29
N ALA A 129 5.46 12.43 -3.49
CA ALA A 129 5.90 12.91 -4.80
C ALA A 129 6.23 11.74 -5.74
N PHE A 130 6.95 10.72 -5.24
CA PHE A 130 7.29 9.52 -5.98
C PHE A 130 6.03 8.80 -6.49
N TYR A 131 5.04 8.54 -5.62
CA TYR A 131 3.81 7.85 -6.02
C TYR A 131 2.93 8.71 -6.92
N SER A 132 2.71 9.98 -6.55
CA SER A 132 1.80 10.87 -7.27
C SER A 132 2.25 11.17 -8.70
N PHE A 133 3.55 11.36 -8.90
CA PHE A 133 4.08 11.81 -10.19
C PHE A 133 4.94 10.75 -10.87
N PHE A 134 5.98 10.26 -10.23
CA PHE A 134 6.95 9.37 -10.88
C PHE A 134 6.32 8.01 -11.21
N TYR A 135 5.67 7.38 -10.24
CA TYR A 135 4.95 6.14 -10.50
C TYR A 135 3.78 6.35 -11.47
N THR A 136 2.89 7.29 -11.17
CA THR A 136 1.63 7.42 -11.90
C THR A 136 1.82 7.84 -13.35
N LYS A 137 2.77 8.75 -13.63
CA LYS A 137 2.99 9.28 -14.99
C LYS A 137 4.04 8.52 -15.79
N ILE A 138 5.04 7.93 -15.14
CA ILE A 138 6.22 7.36 -15.80
C ILE A 138 6.26 5.84 -15.63
N LEU A 139 6.46 5.36 -14.38
CA LEU A 139 6.71 3.95 -14.13
C LEU A 139 5.57 3.04 -14.57
N LYS A 140 4.34 3.47 -14.36
CA LYS A 140 3.13 2.71 -14.71
C LYS A 140 3.12 2.23 -16.16
N PHE A 141 3.77 2.97 -17.07
CA PHE A 141 3.85 2.69 -18.51
C PHE A 141 5.22 2.21 -18.96
N ALA A 142 6.23 2.23 -18.08
CA ALA A 142 7.63 1.97 -18.45
C ALA A 142 7.95 0.48 -18.72
N GLY A 143 7.04 -0.44 -18.36
CA GLY A 143 7.22 -1.88 -18.62
C GLY A 143 6.74 -2.77 -17.47
N THR A 144 7.11 -4.04 -17.53
CA THR A 144 6.62 -5.09 -16.60
C THR A 144 7.13 -4.94 -15.17
N GLN A 145 8.19 -4.16 -14.95
CA GLN A 145 8.77 -3.89 -13.63
C GLN A 145 8.09 -2.71 -12.91
N ASN A 146 7.06 -2.13 -13.52
CA ASN A 146 6.32 -1.00 -12.98
C ASN A 146 5.82 -1.23 -11.55
N ILE A 147 5.35 -2.45 -11.26
CA ILE A 147 4.87 -2.84 -9.91
C ILE A 147 6.04 -3.04 -8.94
N VAL A 148 7.15 -3.62 -9.40
CA VAL A 148 8.32 -3.84 -8.52
C VAL A 148 8.85 -2.50 -8.04
N ILE A 149 9.21 -1.61 -8.98
CA ILE A 149 9.78 -0.30 -8.62
C ILE A 149 8.73 0.59 -7.93
N GLY A 150 7.49 0.59 -8.44
CA GLY A 150 6.38 1.36 -7.86
C GLY A 150 5.99 0.92 -6.44
N GLY A 151 6.25 -0.34 -6.10
CA GLY A 151 6.00 -0.92 -4.79
C GLY A 151 6.72 -0.23 -3.63
N ILE A 152 7.83 0.48 -3.92
CA ILE A 152 8.60 1.19 -2.89
C ILE A 152 7.74 2.19 -2.13
N ALA A 153 6.84 2.92 -2.81
CA ALA A 153 5.97 3.89 -2.14
C ALA A 153 5.02 3.22 -1.12
N GLY A 154 4.45 2.06 -1.50
CA GLY A 154 3.59 1.28 -0.61
C GLY A 154 4.35 0.59 0.53
N ALA A 155 5.66 0.42 0.39
CA ALA A 155 6.52 -0.20 1.39
C ALA A 155 7.04 0.77 2.45
N MET A 156 7.01 2.08 2.22
CA MET A 156 7.58 3.10 3.11
C MET A 156 6.93 3.25 4.49
N PRO A 157 5.64 2.98 4.71
CA PRO A 157 4.97 3.32 5.96
C PRO A 157 5.65 2.83 7.25
N PRO A 158 6.24 1.62 7.34
CA PRO A 158 6.99 1.23 8.54
C PRO A 158 8.15 2.17 8.86
N LEU A 159 8.92 2.60 7.84
CA LEU A 159 10.00 3.55 8.03
C LEU A 159 9.46 4.91 8.48
N LEU A 160 8.35 5.37 7.88
CA LEU A 160 7.72 6.64 8.27
C LEU A 160 7.23 6.60 9.72
N GLY A 161 6.60 5.49 10.14
CA GLY A 161 6.17 5.29 11.51
C GLY A 161 7.35 5.27 12.49
N TRP A 162 8.39 4.52 12.18
CA TRP A 162 9.59 4.45 13.01
C TRP A 162 10.25 5.80 13.18
N THR A 163 10.54 6.50 12.08
CA THR A 163 11.18 7.82 12.13
C THR A 163 10.34 8.86 12.86
N ALA A 164 9.01 8.73 12.86
CA ALA A 164 8.12 9.63 13.59
C ALA A 164 8.35 9.57 15.10
N ILE A 165 8.79 8.43 15.63
CA ILE A 165 9.10 8.24 17.05
C ILE A 165 10.57 8.52 17.34
N THR A 166 11.48 7.93 16.55
CA THR A 166 12.92 7.88 16.87
C THR A 166 13.74 9.01 16.26
N ASN A 167 13.23 9.64 15.19
CA ASN A 167 13.98 10.58 14.35
C ASN A 167 15.27 9.96 13.75
N SER A 168 15.30 8.64 13.55
CA SER A 168 16.42 7.90 12.97
C SER A 168 15.97 6.88 11.93
N ILE A 169 16.91 6.45 11.09
CA ILE A 169 16.70 5.36 10.11
C ILE A 169 17.49 4.17 10.63
N ASP A 170 16.79 3.12 11.05
CA ASP A 170 17.38 1.95 11.67
C ASP A 170 17.13 0.68 10.85
N ALA A 171 17.83 -0.41 11.19
CA ALA A 171 17.78 -1.64 10.39
C ALA A 171 16.43 -2.35 10.45
N LEU A 172 15.75 -2.38 11.60
CA LEU A 172 14.45 -3.07 11.71
C LEU A 172 13.39 -2.48 10.79
N PRO A 173 13.11 -1.15 10.78
CA PRO A 173 12.13 -0.59 9.85
C PRO A 173 12.53 -0.77 8.38
N LEU A 174 13.83 -0.81 8.05
CA LEU A 174 14.28 -1.13 6.69
C LEU A 174 13.99 -2.59 6.32
N LEU A 175 14.13 -3.54 7.23
CA LEU A 175 13.70 -4.92 7.02
C LEU A 175 12.18 -5.01 6.81
N MET A 176 11.37 -4.26 7.59
CA MET A 176 9.93 -4.19 7.41
C MET A 176 9.54 -3.60 6.04
N VAL A 177 10.24 -2.55 5.59
CA VAL A 177 10.10 -1.98 4.24
C VAL A 177 10.43 -3.05 3.18
N LEU A 178 11.53 -3.77 3.36
CA LEU A 178 11.98 -4.81 2.42
C LEU A 178 10.96 -5.96 2.31
N ILE A 179 10.36 -6.39 3.42
CA ILE A 179 9.29 -7.40 3.43
C ILE A 179 8.11 -6.94 2.56
N ILE A 180 7.61 -5.71 2.76
CA ILE A 180 6.48 -5.18 1.98
C ILE A 180 6.88 -4.98 0.51
N PHE A 181 8.09 -4.53 0.24
CA PHE A 181 8.61 -4.33 -1.10
C PHE A 181 8.63 -5.65 -1.90
N ILE A 182 9.13 -6.73 -1.31
CA ILE A 182 9.18 -8.06 -1.92
C ILE A 182 7.80 -8.74 -1.96
N TRP A 183 6.90 -8.43 -1.01
CA TRP A 183 5.51 -8.88 -1.01
C TRP A 183 4.69 -8.24 -2.15
N THR A 184 5.02 -7.03 -2.56
CA THR A 184 4.23 -6.25 -3.54
C THR A 184 4.11 -6.94 -4.91
N PRO A 185 5.18 -7.50 -5.54
CA PRO A 185 5.06 -8.16 -6.83
C PRO A 185 4.12 -9.38 -6.82
N PRO A 186 4.26 -10.39 -5.95
CA PRO A 186 3.36 -11.53 -5.95
C PRO A 186 1.90 -11.14 -5.68
N HIS A 187 1.65 -10.15 -4.81
CA HIS A 187 0.34 -9.59 -4.54
C HIS A 187 -0.30 -9.01 -5.82
N PHE A 188 0.37 -8.04 -6.45
CA PHE A 188 -0.18 -7.35 -7.62
C PHE A 188 -0.20 -8.22 -8.88
N TRP A 189 0.76 -9.11 -9.07
CA TRP A 189 0.75 -9.99 -10.24
C TRP A 189 -0.36 -11.02 -10.15
N ALA A 190 -0.69 -11.54 -8.95
CA ALA A 190 -1.86 -12.40 -8.75
C ALA A 190 -3.15 -11.66 -9.14
N LEU A 191 -3.33 -10.41 -8.69
CA LEU A 191 -4.45 -9.57 -9.12
C LEU A 191 -4.43 -9.34 -10.64
N SER A 192 -3.27 -9.10 -11.23
CA SER A 192 -3.15 -8.80 -12.67
C SER A 192 -3.44 -10.00 -13.56
N ILE A 193 -3.20 -11.23 -13.11
CA ILE A 193 -3.67 -12.45 -13.80
C ILE A 193 -5.20 -12.44 -13.85
N ASN A 194 -5.86 -12.21 -12.72
CA ASN A 194 -7.32 -12.19 -12.61
C ASN A 194 -7.97 -11.02 -13.39
N ARG A 195 -7.23 -9.92 -13.61
CA ARG A 195 -7.70 -8.69 -14.26
C ARG A 195 -6.99 -8.38 -15.58
N LYS A 196 -6.47 -9.41 -16.25
CA LYS A 196 -5.63 -9.26 -17.45
C LYS A 196 -6.31 -8.42 -18.53
N GLU A 197 -7.59 -8.67 -18.79
CA GLU A 197 -8.36 -7.96 -19.83
C GLU A 197 -8.53 -6.47 -19.51
N ASP A 198 -8.73 -6.11 -18.24
CA ASP A 198 -8.77 -4.70 -17.81
C ASP A 198 -7.45 -3.98 -18.14
N TYR A 199 -6.30 -4.64 -17.89
CA TYR A 199 -4.99 -4.05 -18.18
C TYR A 199 -4.68 -3.96 -19.68
N ILE A 200 -5.15 -4.91 -20.48
CA ILE A 200 -5.08 -4.84 -21.94
C ILE A 200 -5.89 -3.64 -22.45
N ALA A 201 -7.15 -3.49 -22.02
CA ALA A 201 -8.01 -2.37 -22.42
C ALA A 201 -7.43 -1.01 -22.02
N ALA A 202 -6.75 -0.93 -20.88
CA ALA A 202 -6.08 0.26 -20.40
C ALA A 202 -4.67 0.50 -20.99
N LYS A 203 -4.17 -0.42 -21.81
CA LYS A 203 -2.80 -0.39 -22.39
C LYS A 203 -1.68 -0.29 -21.34
N ILE A 204 -1.89 -0.92 -20.17
CA ILE A 204 -0.88 -0.96 -19.11
C ILE A 204 -0.04 -2.23 -19.25
N PRO A 205 1.30 -2.14 -19.37
CA PRO A 205 2.18 -3.27 -19.64
C PRO A 205 2.45 -4.11 -18.38
N MET A 206 1.38 -4.71 -17.83
CA MET A 206 1.50 -5.63 -16.69
C MET A 206 2.17 -6.94 -17.12
N MET A 207 2.85 -7.61 -16.17
CA MET A 207 3.58 -8.85 -16.41
C MET A 207 2.77 -9.89 -17.21
N PRO A 208 1.51 -10.26 -16.85
CA PRO A 208 0.75 -11.27 -17.60
C PRO A 208 0.29 -10.78 -18.97
N VAL A 209 0.26 -9.46 -19.21
CA VAL A 209 -0.07 -8.89 -20.53
C VAL A 209 1.10 -9.02 -21.48
N VAL A 210 2.33 -8.71 -21.03
CA VAL A 210 3.53 -8.63 -21.88
C VAL A 210 4.28 -9.96 -21.94
N LYS A 211 4.44 -10.66 -20.81
CA LYS A 211 5.24 -11.89 -20.69
C LYS A 211 4.39 -13.17 -20.62
N GLY A 212 3.08 -13.03 -20.57
CA GLY A 212 2.16 -14.16 -20.45
C GLY A 212 1.92 -14.64 -19.01
N ILE A 213 0.88 -15.44 -18.85
CA ILE A 213 0.40 -15.89 -17.53
C ILE A 213 1.38 -16.88 -16.89
N GLU A 214 1.89 -17.85 -17.65
CA GLU A 214 2.78 -18.90 -17.11
C GLU A 214 4.09 -18.31 -16.58
N TYR A 215 4.67 -17.36 -17.30
CA TYR A 215 5.84 -16.63 -16.82
C TYR A 215 5.52 -15.84 -15.54
N THR A 216 4.34 -15.23 -15.47
CA THR A 216 3.91 -14.47 -14.29
C THR A 216 3.75 -15.37 -13.06
N LYS A 217 3.17 -16.58 -13.21
CA LYS A 217 3.07 -17.56 -12.14
C LYS A 217 4.44 -17.97 -11.59
N LEU A 218 5.41 -18.21 -12.48
CA LEU A 218 6.77 -18.51 -12.06
C LEU A 218 7.38 -17.35 -11.26
N GLN A 219 7.23 -16.11 -11.73
CA GLN A 219 7.72 -14.94 -11.01
C GLN A 219 7.03 -14.78 -9.63
N ILE A 220 5.73 -15.03 -9.54
CA ILE A 220 5.00 -15.04 -8.25
C ILE A 220 5.65 -16.05 -7.30
N ALA A 221 5.92 -17.27 -7.74
CA ALA A 221 6.52 -18.31 -6.90
C ALA A 221 7.96 -17.92 -6.46
N LEU A 222 8.78 -17.40 -7.37
CA LEU A 222 10.15 -16.96 -7.06
C LEU A 222 10.18 -15.82 -6.03
N TYR A 223 9.30 -14.81 -6.19
CA TYR A 223 9.17 -13.73 -5.22
C TYR A 223 8.56 -14.20 -3.88
N SER A 224 7.72 -15.25 -3.89
CA SER A 224 7.21 -15.87 -2.66
C SER A 224 8.31 -16.59 -1.88
N VAL A 225 9.24 -17.25 -2.57
CA VAL A 225 10.45 -17.83 -1.93
C VAL A 225 11.32 -16.72 -1.34
N LEU A 226 11.57 -15.65 -2.10
CA LEU A 226 12.36 -14.52 -1.63
C LEU A 226 11.69 -13.84 -0.42
N LEU A 227 10.35 -13.70 -0.43
CA LEU A 227 9.58 -13.18 0.70
C LEU A 227 9.76 -14.04 1.95
N ALA A 228 9.69 -15.36 1.81
CA ALA A 228 9.89 -16.29 2.92
C ALA A 228 11.29 -16.13 3.53
N VAL A 229 12.35 -16.04 2.70
CA VAL A 229 13.72 -15.83 3.16
C VAL A 229 13.86 -14.49 3.89
N ILE A 230 13.35 -13.40 3.31
CA ILE A 230 13.49 -12.06 3.91
C ILE A 230 12.68 -11.92 5.19
N SER A 231 11.52 -12.60 5.29
CA SER A 231 10.70 -12.60 6.51
C SER A 231 11.39 -13.29 7.71
N ILE A 232 12.46 -14.04 7.50
CA ILE A 232 13.26 -14.64 8.59
C ILE A 232 14.23 -13.62 9.21
N PHE A 233 14.65 -12.60 8.47
CA PHE A 233 15.73 -11.69 8.92
C PHE A 233 15.42 -10.94 10.21
N PRO A 234 14.20 -10.44 10.50
CA PRO A 234 13.94 -9.80 11.79
C PRO A 234 14.23 -10.72 12.99
N PHE A 235 14.00 -12.03 12.85
CA PHE A 235 14.39 -13.02 13.85
C PHE A 235 15.89 -13.33 13.80
N ALA A 236 16.45 -13.61 12.64
CA ALA A 236 17.87 -13.98 12.49
C ALA A 236 18.83 -12.87 12.94
N THR A 237 18.41 -11.61 12.90
CA THR A 237 19.17 -10.45 13.37
C THR A 237 18.89 -10.09 14.84
N GLY A 238 18.04 -10.86 15.53
CA GLY A 238 17.72 -10.67 16.94
C GLY A 238 16.79 -9.49 17.26
N TYR A 239 16.14 -8.87 16.25
CA TYR A 239 15.16 -7.81 16.48
C TYR A 239 13.84 -8.35 16.99
N LEU A 240 13.42 -9.54 16.53
CA LEU A 240 12.18 -10.21 16.93
C LEU A 240 12.47 -11.63 17.40
N GLY A 241 11.60 -12.16 18.27
CA GLY A 241 11.74 -13.45 18.91
C GLY A 241 11.07 -14.62 18.21
N GLY A 242 10.93 -15.72 18.95
CA GLY A 242 10.41 -16.98 18.43
C GLY A 242 8.93 -16.95 18.07
N PHE A 243 8.10 -16.13 18.73
CA PHE A 243 6.70 -15.98 18.36
C PHE A 243 6.54 -15.46 16.93
N TYR A 244 7.30 -14.40 16.59
CA TYR A 244 7.34 -13.89 15.22
C TYR A 244 7.83 -14.94 14.23
N PHE A 245 8.95 -15.63 14.55
CA PHE A 245 9.56 -16.63 13.65
C PHE A 245 8.59 -17.77 13.30
N ILE A 246 7.91 -18.34 14.31
CA ILE A 246 6.92 -19.40 14.09
C ILE A 246 5.77 -18.88 13.22
N SER A 247 5.23 -17.72 13.58
CA SER A 247 4.11 -17.10 12.85
C SER A 247 4.49 -16.79 11.40
N ALA A 248 5.64 -16.19 11.16
CA ALA A 248 6.16 -15.90 9.82
C ALA A 248 6.37 -17.17 8.99
N THR A 249 6.90 -18.25 9.61
CA THR A 249 7.11 -19.54 8.94
C THR A 249 5.80 -20.14 8.48
N VAL A 250 4.78 -20.18 9.35
CA VAL A 250 3.44 -20.74 9.01
C VAL A 250 2.78 -19.93 7.90
N LEU A 251 2.81 -18.59 8.01
CA LEU A 251 2.22 -17.69 7.01
C LEU A 251 2.92 -17.81 5.65
N ASN A 252 4.25 -17.87 5.63
CA ASN A 252 5.02 -18.04 4.40
C ASN A 252 4.82 -19.43 3.78
N ALA A 253 4.71 -20.50 4.58
CA ALA A 253 4.43 -21.84 4.06
C ALA A 253 3.09 -21.88 3.31
N ALA A 254 2.04 -21.27 3.87
CA ALA A 254 0.75 -21.17 3.20
C ALA A 254 0.80 -20.29 1.94
N PHE A 255 1.53 -19.14 1.98
CA PHE A 255 1.72 -18.27 0.82
C PHE A 255 2.42 -19.00 -0.31
N LEU A 256 3.55 -19.65 -0.01
CA LEU A 256 4.33 -20.41 -0.98
C LEU A 256 3.53 -21.62 -1.52
N GLY A 257 2.78 -22.32 -0.66
CA GLY A 257 1.90 -23.39 -1.07
C GLY A 257 0.86 -22.95 -2.11
N LEU A 258 0.21 -21.80 -1.88
CA LEU A 258 -0.73 -21.20 -2.85
C LEU A 258 -0.02 -20.76 -4.14
N ALA A 259 1.16 -20.17 -4.05
CA ALA A 259 1.93 -19.74 -5.21
C ALA A 259 2.38 -20.92 -6.08
N VAL A 260 2.84 -22.01 -5.47
CA VAL A 260 3.19 -23.25 -6.17
C VAL A 260 1.94 -23.91 -6.77
N ALA A 261 0.83 -24.01 -6.03
CA ALA A 261 -0.43 -24.55 -6.55
C ALA A 261 -0.93 -23.76 -7.77
N LEU A 262 -0.73 -22.42 -7.79
CA LEU A 262 -1.08 -21.58 -8.93
C LEU A 262 -0.30 -21.93 -10.19
N ILE A 263 0.96 -22.41 -10.08
CA ILE A 263 1.75 -22.84 -11.25
C ILE A 263 1.02 -24.00 -11.99
N PHE A 264 0.46 -24.95 -11.24
CA PHE A 264 -0.23 -26.12 -11.80
C PHE A 264 -1.71 -25.85 -12.14
N ASP A 265 -2.28 -24.73 -11.69
CA ASP A 265 -3.67 -24.36 -11.99
C ASP A 265 -3.78 -23.78 -13.41
N LYS A 266 -4.15 -24.63 -14.36
CA LYS A 266 -4.40 -24.24 -15.77
C LYS A 266 -5.57 -23.27 -15.92
N SER A 267 -6.50 -23.23 -14.96
CA SER A 267 -7.68 -22.36 -15.01
C SER A 267 -7.46 -20.98 -14.42
N ASN A 268 -6.30 -20.76 -13.78
CA ASN A 268 -5.92 -19.52 -13.08
C ASN A 268 -6.87 -19.10 -11.95
N ARG A 269 -7.73 -20.01 -11.46
CA ARG A 269 -8.72 -19.72 -10.41
C ARG A 269 -8.06 -19.39 -9.06
N LEU A 270 -6.87 -19.91 -8.80
CA LEU A 270 -6.11 -19.66 -7.58
C LEU A 270 -5.48 -18.26 -7.52
N ALA A 271 -5.46 -17.51 -8.61
CA ALA A 271 -4.89 -16.16 -8.64
C ALA A 271 -5.62 -15.19 -7.70
N LEU A 272 -6.97 -15.23 -7.67
CA LEU A 272 -7.75 -14.39 -6.76
C LEU A 272 -7.62 -14.81 -5.29
N PRO A 273 -7.73 -16.09 -4.91
CA PRO A 273 -7.41 -16.57 -3.56
C PRO A 273 -6.01 -16.16 -3.08
N LEU A 274 -4.98 -16.30 -3.92
CA LEU A 274 -3.61 -15.87 -3.58
C LEU A 274 -3.54 -14.35 -3.33
N PHE A 275 -4.18 -13.55 -4.18
CA PHE A 275 -4.28 -12.10 -3.96
C PHE A 275 -4.95 -11.76 -2.62
N LEU A 276 -6.08 -12.38 -2.29
CA LEU A 276 -6.78 -12.14 -1.04
C LEU A 276 -5.97 -12.62 0.17
N TYR A 277 -5.37 -13.81 0.07
CA TYR A 277 -4.50 -14.32 1.12
C TYR A 277 -3.29 -13.41 1.37
N SER A 278 -2.72 -12.82 0.32
CA SER A 278 -1.58 -11.91 0.47
C SER A 278 -1.89 -10.69 1.35
N ILE A 279 -3.13 -10.18 1.35
CA ILE A 279 -3.58 -9.10 2.24
C ILE A 279 -3.66 -9.61 3.68
N VAL A 280 -4.25 -10.78 3.88
CA VAL A 280 -4.34 -11.43 5.20
C VAL A 280 -2.93 -11.72 5.75
N PHE A 281 -2.05 -12.26 4.90
CA PHE A 281 -0.65 -12.52 5.22
C PHE A 281 0.04 -11.28 5.80
N LEU A 282 0.00 -10.15 5.07
CA LEU A 282 0.71 -8.96 5.51
C LEU A 282 0.09 -8.38 6.79
N THR A 283 -1.24 -8.38 6.89
CA THR A 283 -1.96 -7.91 8.09
C THR A 283 -1.56 -8.73 9.32
N ILE A 284 -1.62 -10.06 9.24
CA ILE A 284 -1.31 -10.94 10.37
C ILE A 284 0.19 -10.87 10.69
N LEU A 285 1.08 -10.86 9.69
CA LEU A 285 2.52 -10.79 9.91
C LEU A 285 2.90 -9.55 10.73
N PHE A 286 2.35 -8.38 10.40
CA PHE A 286 2.62 -7.14 11.12
C PHE A 286 2.00 -7.11 12.52
N ILE A 287 0.82 -7.71 12.70
CA ILE A 287 0.25 -7.93 14.04
C ILE A 287 1.16 -8.85 14.87
N CYS A 288 1.66 -9.94 14.28
CA CYS A 288 2.58 -10.85 14.97
C CYS A 288 3.91 -10.18 15.32
N MET A 289 4.44 -9.25 14.50
CA MET A 289 5.60 -8.44 14.89
C MET A 289 5.35 -7.63 16.17
N ALA A 290 4.16 -7.00 16.27
CA ALA A 290 3.81 -6.25 17.47
C ALA A 290 3.58 -7.17 18.69
N LEU A 291 2.93 -8.31 18.51
CA LEU A 291 2.67 -9.27 19.58
C LEU A 291 3.93 -9.94 20.09
N ASP A 292 4.95 -10.12 19.26
CA ASP A 292 6.25 -10.72 19.65
C ASP A 292 6.94 -9.93 20.76
N LYS A 293 6.78 -8.58 20.76
CA LYS A 293 7.28 -7.72 21.85
C LYS A 293 6.56 -7.98 23.18
N LEU A 294 5.31 -8.48 23.12
CA LEU A 294 4.48 -8.77 24.31
C LEU A 294 4.56 -10.24 24.75
N ILE A 295 4.92 -11.13 23.84
CA ILE A 295 4.95 -12.60 24.05
C ILE A 295 6.36 -13.12 23.72
N PRO A 296 7.36 -12.87 24.58
CA PRO A 296 8.73 -13.28 24.30
C PRO A 296 8.85 -14.81 24.38
N ILE A 297 9.01 -15.47 23.23
CA ILE A 297 9.37 -16.89 23.13
C ILE A 297 10.85 -16.96 22.78
N GLN A 298 11.64 -17.56 23.65
CA GLN A 298 13.05 -17.86 23.39
C GLN A 298 13.14 -19.17 22.58
N LEU A 299 13.82 -19.14 21.44
CA LEU A 299 14.15 -20.30 20.59
C LEU A 299 15.65 -20.48 20.55
#